data_373afe07f0c7fed10e8592b1e7a68fe0
#
_entry.id   373afe07f0c7fed10e8592b1e7a68fe0
#
_cell.length_a   1.000
_cell.length_b   1.000
_cell.length_c   1.000
_cell.angle_alpha   90.00
_cell.angle_beta   90.00
_cell.angle_gamma   90.00
#
_symmetry.space_group_name_H-M   'P 1'
#
loop_
_entity.id
_entity.type
_entity.pdbx_description
1 polymer ?
#
loop_
_entity_poly.entity_id
_entity_poly.type
_entity_poly.pdbx_seq_one_letter_code
_entity_poly.pdbx_strand_id
1 'polypeptide(L)'
;FMEKDPSSLFRRIDPDYYYPTFGDDSTVEEMAPSMGKFYVRMGRGDDFGQWGNFKVGYMNNELAQVDRGLYGANVHYESDGATEFGEKKLVADLFAAEPGTVGSREEFRGTGGSLYFLQRQDILAGSERLRVELRDKASGIVTGVVNLVPAMDYDIDYLQGRVLLTEPLSSTVDDNLLVRSNAVSGDEAYLVVRYEYTPGFGDIDAVATGGQAHYWIGEHVKLGVTSNINEEDDTDSTMNAADLTFRWTAGSWLKVQQAESEGLVAMPVVSNDGGFEFSGYDPASFVDAEAEARRADISFDFGDFVEFTDAQVSLYVQEVDAGYSAPGLAALTDTENYGGSLTLPIGDKFSMRAKADSVVQD
;
A
#
# COMPACT_ATOMS: atom_id res chain seq x y z
N PHE A 1 6.48 34.11 3.11
CA PHE A 1 6.05 32.85 2.46
C PHE A 1 5.35 33.25 1.19
N MET A 2 5.89 32.84 0.04
CA MET A 2 5.18 32.95 -1.23
C MET A 2 4.30 31.74 -1.36
N GLU A 3 3.01 31.96 -1.40
CA GLU A 3 2.04 30.93 -1.77
C GLU A 3 2.33 30.52 -3.22
N LYS A 4 2.67 29.26 -3.44
CA LYS A 4 2.95 28.74 -4.77
C LYS A 4 1.62 28.48 -5.45
N ASP A 5 1.40 29.06 -6.61
CA ASP A 5 0.22 28.78 -7.42
C ASP A 5 0.39 27.41 -8.10
N PRO A 6 -0.33 26.36 -7.64
CA PRO A 6 -0.24 25.03 -8.23
C PRO A 6 -0.83 24.95 -9.65
N SER A 7 -1.56 25.98 -10.08
CA SER A 7 -2.19 26.06 -11.41
C SER A 7 -1.28 26.61 -12.52
N SER A 8 -0.05 26.97 -12.19
CA SER A 8 0.90 27.50 -13.16
C SER A 8 1.24 26.45 -14.22
N LEU A 9 0.74 26.63 -15.44
CA LEU A 9 1.01 25.81 -16.63
C LEU A 9 2.49 25.82 -17.05
N PHE A 10 3.23 26.80 -16.62
CA PHE A 10 4.67 26.90 -16.82
C PHE A 10 5.34 26.63 -15.47
N ARG A 11 5.78 25.42 -15.29
CA ARG A 11 6.57 25.03 -14.12
C ARG A 11 7.84 25.88 -14.12
N ARG A 12 7.88 26.89 -13.27
CA ARG A 12 9.14 27.53 -12.94
C ARG A 12 9.95 26.53 -12.12
N ILE A 13 11.22 26.41 -12.44
CA ILE A 13 12.17 25.70 -11.59
C ILE A 13 12.05 26.32 -10.20
N ASP A 14 11.63 25.51 -9.25
CA ASP A 14 11.50 25.92 -7.87
C ASP A 14 12.87 25.81 -7.20
N PRO A 15 13.43 26.88 -6.64
CA PRO A 15 14.74 26.85 -6.02
C PRO A 15 14.79 25.97 -4.77
N ASP A 16 13.64 25.62 -4.18
CA ASP A 16 13.55 24.75 -3.02
C ASP A 16 13.49 23.26 -3.39
N TYR A 17 13.32 22.94 -4.68
CA TYR A 17 13.41 21.58 -5.18
C TYR A 17 14.73 21.36 -5.91
N TYR A 18 15.35 20.24 -5.62
CA TYR A 18 16.49 19.78 -6.39
C TYR A 18 16.01 19.11 -7.68
N TYR A 19 16.52 19.57 -8.80
CA TYR A 19 16.25 18.95 -10.10
C TYR A 19 17.52 18.27 -10.58
N PRO A 20 17.52 16.94 -10.81
CA PRO A 20 18.68 16.27 -11.33
C PRO A 20 19.04 16.85 -12.70
N THR A 21 20.27 17.29 -12.84
CA THR A 21 20.84 17.71 -14.12
C THR A 21 21.39 16.48 -14.85
N PHE A 22 21.44 16.57 -16.18
CA PHE A 22 21.98 15.47 -16.99
C PHE A 22 23.40 15.10 -16.55
N GLY A 23 23.61 13.86 -16.10
CA GLY A 23 24.88 13.35 -15.59
C GLY A 23 25.09 13.53 -14.08
N ASP A 24 24.09 13.94 -13.33
CA ASP A 24 24.13 13.99 -11.87
C ASP A 24 23.58 12.70 -11.28
N ASP A 25 24.41 11.96 -10.55
CA ASP A 25 24.05 10.72 -9.83
C ASP A 25 23.56 10.99 -8.41
N SER A 26 23.43 12.27 -8.00
CA SER A 26 22.97 12.59 -6.66
C SER A 26 21.48 12.27 -6.51
N THR A 27 21.14 11.46 -5.55
CA THR A 27 19.76 11.23 -5.11
C THR A 27 19.46 12.17 -3.95
N VAL A 28 18.42 13.00 -4.09
CA VAL A 28 17.86 13.75 -2.96
C VAL A 28 16.69 12.96 -2.42
N GLU A 29 16.86 12.42 -1.23
CA GLU A 29 15.75 11.89 -0.47
C GLU A 29 15.03 13.05 0.22
N GLU A 30 13.86 13.39 -0.22
CA GLU A 30 12.97 14.25 0.55
C GLU A 30 12.47 13.49 1.77
N MET A 31 13.02 13.81 2.95
CA MET A 31 12.60 13.19 4.19
C MET A 31 11.15 13.54 4.58
N ALA A 32 10.64 14.69 4.16
CA ALA A 32 9.22 15.04 4.29
C ALA A 32 8.89 16.24 3.38
N PRO A 33 7.76 16.22 2.66
CA PRO A 33 7.26 17.40 1.96
C PRO A 33 6.79 18.44 3.00
N SER A 34 7.59 19.46 3.24
CA SER A 34 7.31 20.48 4.26
C SER A 34 6.56 21.70 3.71
N MET A 35 5.67 21.54 2.74
CA MET A 35 4.95 22.62 2.04
C MET A 35 4.35 23.69 2.98
N GLY A 36 5.22 24.53 3.57
CA GLY A 36 4.86 25.65 4.44
C GLY A 36 4.44 25.31 5.86
N LYS A 37 4.38 24.03 6.23
CA LYS A 37 4.05 23.57 7.59
C LYS A 37 5.30 23.43 8.46
N PHE A 38 5.14 23.56 9.77
CA PHE A 38 6.22 23.41 10.74
C PHE A 38 6.74 21.97 10.74
N TYR A 39 8.06 21.81 10.74
CA TYR A 39 8.73 20.52 10.76
C TYR A 39 9.90 20.52 11.74
N VAL A 40 9.97 19.53 12.59
CA VAL A 40 11.11 19.27 13.48
C VAL A 40 11.37 17.78 13.54
N ARG A 41 12.62 17.38 13.34
CA ARG A 41 13.06 15.99 13.53
C ARG A 41 14.26 15.98 14.46
N MET A 42 14.22 15.11 15.44
CA MET A 42 15.35 14.81 16.34
C MET A 42 15.61 13.32 16.29
N GLY A 43 16.86 12.91 16.10
CA GLY A 43 17.22 11.52 16.00
C GLY A 43 18.58 11.20 16.59
N ARG A 44 18.77 9.93 16.89
CA ARG A 44 20.05 9.36 17.35
C ARG A 44 20.23 7.98 16.70
N GLY A 45 21.18 7.89 15.77
CA GLY A 45 21.31 6.68 14.94
C GLY A 45 20.08 6.56 14.04
N ASP A 46 19.42 5.40 14.07
CA ASP A 46 18.22 5.12 13.33
C ASP A 46 16.94 5.57 14.06
N ASP A 47 17.02 5.77 15.38
CA ASP A 47 15.92 6.28 16.20
C ASP A 47 15.60 7.73 15.90
N PHE A 48 14.33 8.06 15.81
CA PHE A 48 13.91 9.45 15.67
C PHE A 48 12.53 9.72 16.24
N GLY A 49 12.33 10.98 16.61
CA GLY A 49 11.01 11.57 16.81
C GLY A 49 10.86 12.79 15.92
N GLN A 50 9.73 12.94 15.28
CA GLN A 50 9.47 14.08 14.41
C GLN A 50 8.07 14.66 14.62
N TRP A 51 7.96 15.94 14.36
CA TRP A 51 6.69 16.65 14.20
C TRP A 51 6.69 17.33 12.83
N GLY A 52 5.62 17.18 12.08
CA GLY A 52 5.47 17.75 10.75
C GLY A 52 4.82 16.76 9.80
N ASN A 53 5.02 16.96 8.49
CA ASN A 53 4.57 15.99 7.50
C ASN A 53 5.46 14.76 7.55
N PHE A 54 4.83 13.59 7.52
CA PHE A 54 5.52 12.31 7.46
C PHE A 54 4.71 11.29 6.67
N LYS A 55 5.38 10.23 6.25
CA LYS A 55 4.75 9.07 5.61
C LYS A 55 4.82 7.89 6.56
N VAL A 56 3.71 7.17 6.66
CA VAL A 56 3.61 5.90 7.35
C VAL A 56 3.54 4.81 6.30
N GLY A 57 4.39 3.79 6.42
CA GLY A 57 4.42 2.64 5.51
C GLY A 57 4.53 1.34 6.31
N TYR A 58 3.43 0.85 6.87
CA TYR A 58 3.40 -0.40 7.62
C TYR A 58 3.00 -1.55 6.70
N MET A 59 3.95 -2.40 6.35
CA MET A 59 3.78 -3.48 5.38
C MET A 59 4.07 -4.87 5.97
N ASN A 60 4.30 -4.96 7.28
CA ASN A 60 4.67 -6.22 7.93
C ASN A 60 3.52 -7.21 8.00
N ASN A 61 2.29 -6.74 8.03
CA ASN A 61 1.09 -7.56 8.03
C ASN A 61 0.32 -7.35 6.72
N GLU A 62 0.07 -8.39 5.93
CA GLU A 62 -0.63 -8.31 4.65
C GLU A 62 -2.10 -7.93 4.80
N LEU A 63 -2.70 -8.23 5.95
CA LEU A 63 -4.09 -7.89 6.25
C LEU A 63 -4.25 -6.44 6.73
N ALA A 64 -3.19 -5.88 7.34
CA ALA A 64 -3.23 -4.60 8.05
C ALA A 64 -2.15 -3.63 7.52
N GLN A 65 -2.11 -3.43 6.22
CA GLN A 65 -1.18 -2.48 5.59
C GLN A 65 -1.67 -1.05 5.79
N VAL A 66 -0.80 -0.17 6.26
CA VAL A 66 -1.05 1.27 6.38
C VAL A 66 -0.04 2.02 5.53
N ASP A 67 -0.49 2.76 4.52
CA ASP A 67 0.34 3.63 3.68
C ASP A 67 -0.37 4.98 3.53
N ARG A 68 0.04 5.95 4.36
CA ARG A 68 -0.60 7.27 4.46
C ARG A 68 0.43 8.38 4.61
N GLY A 69 0.10 9.55 4.03
CA GLY A 69 0.79 10.80 4.31
C GLY A 69 0.04 11.59 5.39
N LEU A 70 0.68 11.91 6.49
CA LEU A 70 0.05 12.50 7.67
C LEU A 70 0.82 13.75 8.14
N TYR A 71 0.15 14.60 8.95
CA TYR A 71 0.77 15.71 9.65
C TYR A 71 0.56 15.59 11.17
N GLY A 72 1.65 15.55 11.93
CA GLY A 72 1.60 15.37 13.37
C GLY A 72 2.92 14.83 13.93
N ALA A 73 2.82 14.00 14.95
CA ALA A 73 3.95 13.35 15.60
C ALA A 73 4.18 11.94 15.07
N ASN A 74 5.44 11.58 14.83
CA ASN A 74 5.87 10.23 14.51
C ASN A 74 7.13 9.89 15.31
N VAL A 75 7.19 8.66 15.82
CA VAL A 75 8.32 8.13 16.56
C VAL A 75 8.72 6.78 15.98
N HIS A 76 10.00 6.62 15.70
CA HIS A 76 10.62 5.38 15.27
C HIS A 76 11.70 4.97 16.25
N TYR A 77 11.69 3.71 16.63
CA TYR A 77 12.68 3.12 17.54
C TYR A 77 13.15 1.76 17.03
N GLU A 78 14.46 1.57 17.03
CA GLU A 78 15.11 0.29 16.75
C GLU A 78 16.06 -0.11 17.88
N SER A 79 16.02 -1.37 18.30
CA SER A 79 16.99 -1.87 19.28
C SER A 79 18.40 -2.03 18.69
N ASP A 80 19.42 -1.89 19.52
CA ASP A 80 20.83 -2.15 19.09
C ASP A 80 21.06 -3.62 18.69
N GLY A 81 20.29 -4.56 19.28
CA GLY A 81 20.41 -5.99 19.02
C GLY A 81 19.84 -6.38 17.67
N ALA A 82 20.54 -7.25 16.96
CA ALA A 82 20.07 -7.86 15.72
C ALA A 82 20.02 -9.39 15.82
N THR A 83 19.22 -10.02 14.94
CA THR A 83 19.25 -11.46 14.72
C THR A 83 20.48 -11.87 13.90
N GLU A 84 20.79 -13.17 13.83
CA GLU A 84 21.83 -13.72 12.95
C GLU A 84 21.58 -13.37 11.47
N PHE A 85 20.33 -13.10 11.10
CA PHE A 85 19.93 -12.73 9.75
C PHE A 85 19.97 -11.22 9.47
N GLY A 86 20.43 -10.42 10.45
CA GLY A 86 20.66 -8.99 10.31
C GLY A 86 19.45 -8.09 10.63
N GLU A 87 18.30 -8.67 11.01
CA GLU A 87 17.12 -7.88 11.39
C GLU A 87 17.23 -7.39 12.83
N LYS A 88 16.73 -6.20 13.10
CA LYS A 88 16.66 -5.64 14.47
C LYS A 88 15.72 -6.46 15.35
N LYS A 89 16.13 -6.71 16.60
CA LYS A 89 15.31 -7.54 17.53
C LYS A 89 14.00 -6.88 17.91
N LEU A 90 13.99 -5.58 18.08
CA LEU A 90 12.79 -4.79 18.30
C LEU A 90 12.77 -3.59 17.37
N VAL A 91 11.69 -3.41 16.66
CA VAL A 91 11.36 -2.18 15.93
C VAL A 91 9.98 -1.74 16.36
N ALA A 92 9.79 -0.47 16.59
CA ALA A 92 8.51 0.11 16.93
C ALA A 92 8.33 1.47 16.25
N ASP A 93 7.19 1.65 15.61
CA ASP A 93 6.76 2.88 14.97
C ASP A 93 5.44 3.30 15.59
N LEU A 94 5.31 4.55 15.99
CA LEU A 94 4.08 5.10 16.54
C LEU A 94 3.80 6.46 15.89
N PHE A 95 2.54 6.75 15.65
CA PHE A 95 2.13 8.08 15.20
C PHE A 95 0.86 8.57 15.87
N ALA A 96 0.74 9.89 15.93
CA ALA A 96 -0.47 10.61 16.27
C ALA A 96 -0.55 11.85 15.39
N ALA A 97 -1.62 11.99 14.63
CA ALA A 97 -1.79 13.03 13.63
C ALA A 97 -3.20 13.61 13.67
N GLU A 98 -3.26 14.90 13.39
CA GLU A 98 -4.51 15.59 13.03
C GLU A 98 -4.46 15.76 11.50
N PRO A 99 -4.94 14.79 10.73
CA PRO A 99 -4.70 14.81 9.30
C PRO A 99 -5.33 16.02 8.63
N GLY A 100 -6.43 16.58 9.13
CA GLY A 100 -7.19 17.61 8.41
C GLY A 100 -7.59 17.15 7.00
N THR A 101 -7.44 15.86 6.74
CA THR A 101 -7.63 15.20 5.45
C THR A 101 -8.28 13.85 5.66
N VAL A 102 -9.05 13.43 4.68
CA VAL A 102 -9.70 12.12 4.62
C VAL A 102 -9.05 11.26 3.56
N GLY A 103 -8.79 10.00 3.88
CA GLY A 103 -8.25 9.04 2.92
C GLY A 103 -9.32 8.60 1.92
N SER A 104 -8.93 8.46 0.64
CA SER A 104 -9.78 7.92 -0.41
C SER A 104 -9.05 6.85 -1.21
N ARG A 105 -9.82 5.86 -1.68
CA ARG A 105 -9.35 4.85 -2.62
C ARG A 105 -10.31 4.76 -3.80
N GLU A 106 -9.78 4.91 -4.98
CA GLU A 106 -10.55 4.83 -6.22
C GLU A 106 -9.89 3.85 -7.19
N GLU A 107 -10.73 3.13 -7.91
CA GLU A 107 -10.30 2.14 -8.88
C GLU A 107 -10.89 2.47 -10.24
N PHE A 108 -10.05 2.58 -11.23
CA PHE A 108 -10.45 2.93 -12.60
C PHE A 108 -10.12 1.76 -13.51
N ARG A 109 -11.12 1.22 -14.16
CA ARG A 109 -10.86 0.29 -15.26
C ARG A 109 -10.17 1.02 -16.40
N GLY A 110 -9.16 0.42 -17.00
CA GLY A 110 -8.46 0.99 -18.14
C GLY A 110 -9.42 1.32 -19.28
N THR A 111 -9.39 2.55 -19.76
CA THR A 111 -10.27 3.07 -20.82
C THR A 111 -9.60 3.12 -22.19
N GLY A 112 -8.30 2.80 -22.27
CA GLY A 112 -7.47 3.04 -23.44
C GLY A 112 -6.96 4.50 -23.51
N GLY A 113 -7.30 5.33 -22.54
CA GLY A 113 -6.86 6.71 -22.41
C GLY A 113 -5.81 6.91 -21.32
N SER A 114 -5.26 8.13 -21.26
CA SER A 114 -4.30 8.54 -20.24
C SER A 114 -4.91 9.42 -19.16
N LEU A 115 -6.13 9.91 -19.34
CA LEU A 115 -6.75 10.91 -18.48
C LEU A 115 -7.80 10.27 -17.57
N TYR A 116 -7.65 10.50 -16.25
CA TYR A 116 -8.54 10.02 -15.21
C TYR A 116 -8.91 11.16 -14.28
N PHE A 117 -10.16 11.19 -13.83
CA PHE A 117 -10.67 12.19 -12.89
C PHE A 117 -11.01 11.51 -11.57
N LEU A 118 -10.37 11.96 -10.49
CA LEU A 118 -10.68 11.53 -9.16
C LEU A 118 -12.00 12.16 -8.69
N GLN A 119 -12.73 11.45 -7.85
CA GLN A 119 -14.00 11.92 -7.32
C GLN A 119 -13.83 13.16 -6.43
N ARG A 120 -12.69 13.25 -5.75
CA ARG A 120 -12.38 14.32 -4.81
C ARG A 120 -11.40 15.32 -5.40
N GLN A 121 -11.49 16.54 -4.89
CA GLN A 121 -10.63 17.67 -5.21
C GLN A 121 -9.82 18.05 -3.97
N ASP A 122 -8.94 19.06 -4.07
CA ASP A 122 -8.11 19.53 -2.97
C ASP A 122 -7.27 18.41 -2.32
N ILE A 123 -6.62 17.63 -3.18
CA ILE A 123 -5.80 16.51 -2.77
C ILE A 123 -4.54 16.99 -2.08
N LEU A 124 -4.18 16.36 -0.96
CA LEU A 124 -2.92 16.64 -0.29
C LEU A 124 -1.75 16.18 -1.17
N ALA A 125 -0.95 17.14 -1.64
CA ALA A 125 0.16 16.85 -2.53
C ALA A 125 1.17 15.89 -1.88
N GLY A 126 1.53 14.84 -2.63
CA GLY A 126 2.46 13.80 -2.18
C GLY A 126 1.84 12.69 -1.32
N SER A 127 0.53 12.77 -1.03
CA SER A 127 -0.20 11.67 -0.37
C SER A 127 -0.62 10.58 -1.34
N GLU A 128 -0.65 10.89 -2.63
CA GLU A 128 -1.13 9.96 -3.64
C GLU A 128 -0.22 8.75 -3.82
N ARG A 129 -0.85 7.61 -4.11
CA ARG A 129 -0.21 6.34 -4.49
C ARG A 129 -0.99 5.75 -5.65
N LEU A 130 -0.33 5.66 -6.78
CA LEU A 130 -0.89 5.10 -8.00
C LEU A 130 -0.22 3.77 -8.31
N ARG A 131 -1.05 2.78 -8.64
CA ARG A 131 -0.57 1.51 -9.15
C ARG A 131 -1.51 0.97 -10.21
N VAL A 132 -0.98 0.20 -11.13
CA VAL A 132 -1.77 -0.59 -12.07
C VAL A 132 -1.86 -2.01 -11.54
N GLU A 133 -3.07 -2.52 -11.42
CA GLU A 133 -3.37 -3.90 -11.10
C GLU A 133 -3.88 -4.61 -12.34
N LEU A 134 -3.31 -5.77 -12.62
CA LEU A 134 -3.86 -6.70 -13.59
C LEU A 134 -4.71 -7.70 -12.85
N ARG A 135 -5.96 -7.84 -13.26
CA ARG A 135 -6.92 -8.75 -12.62
C ARG A 135 -7.43 -9.76 -13.63
N ASP A 136 -7.41 -11.03 -13.24
CA ASP A 136 -8.02 -12.10 -14.03
C ASP A 136 -9.52 -11.81 -14.21
N LYS A 137 -9.97 -11.85 -15.44
CA LYS A 137 -11.34 -11.45 -15.80
C LYS A 137 -12.40 -12.36 -15.19
N ALA A 138 -12.09 -13.62 -14.93
CA ALA A 138 -13.05 -14.58 -14.44
C ALA A 138 -13.13 -14.62 -12.91
N SER A 139 -11.99 -14.47 -12.25
CA SER A 139 -11.87 -14.60 -10.79
C SER A 139 -11.68 -13.27 -10.07
N GLY A 140 -11.35 -12.18 -10.78
CA GLY A 140 -10.99 -10.89 -10.17
C GLY A 140 -9.65 -10.88 -9.43
N ILE A 141 -8.92 -12.01 -9.43
CA ILE A 141 -7.63 -12.13 -8.72
C ILE A 141 -6.62 -11.20 -9.36
N VAL A 142 -5.87 -10.49 -8.51
CA VAL A 142 -4.75 -9.67 -8.95
C VAL A 142 -3.59 -10.56 -9.37
N THR A 143 -3.30 -10.57 -10.66
CA THR A 143 -2.23 -11.37 -11.28
C THR A 143 -0.91 -10.61 -11.38
N GLY A 144 -0.98 -9.27 -11.39
CA GLY A 144 0.20 -8.41 -11.45
C GLY A 144 -0.06 -7.03 -10.87
N VAL A 145 0.98 -6.42 -10.30
CA VAL A 145 0.94 -5.07 -9.76
C VAL A 145 2.16 -4.28 -10.23
N VAL A 146 1.93 -3.07 -10.72
CA VAL A 146 2.99 -2.13 -11.10
C VAL A 146 2.74 -0.82 -10.36
N ASN A 147 3.64 -0.44 -9.47
CA ASN A 147 3.59 0.86 -8.81
C ASN A 147 4.09 1.94 -9.76
N LEU A 148 3.36 3.03 -9.86
CA LEU A 148 3.68 4.15 -10.72
C LEU A 148 4.50 5.21 -9.96
N VAL A 149 5.44 5.82 -10.65
CA VAL A 149 6.36 6.84 -10.09
C VAL A 149 5.89 8.24 -10.50
N PRO A 150 5.71 9.16 -9.53
CA PRO A 150 5.35 10.55 -9.83
C PRO A 150 6.32 11.21 -10.80
N ALA A 151 5.81 12.03 -11.69
CA ALA A 151 6.55 12.77 -12.74
C ALA A 151 7.23 11.91 -13.81
N MET A 152 7.33 10.60 -13.65
CA MET A 152 7.79 9.66 -14.68
C MET A 152 6.63 8.97 -15.37
N ASP A 153 5.77 8.33 -14.59
CA ASP A 153 4.67 7.52 -15.11
C ASP A 153 3.34 8.28 -15.12
N TYR A 154 3.20 9.31 -14.28
CA TYR A 154 2.01 10.14 -14.22
C TYR A 154 2.30 11.57 -13.76
N ASP A 155 1.37 12.46 -14.05
CA ASP A 155 1.25 13.81 -13.50
C ASP A 155 -0.13 13.97 -12.85
N ILE A 156 -0.21 14.71 -11.73
CA ILE A 156 -1.47 14.94 -11.02
C ILE A 156 -1.70 16.44 -10.79
N ASP A 157 -2.92 16.88 -11.08
CA ASP A 157 -3.43 18.19 -10.68
C ASP A 157 -4.18 18.02 -9.35
N TYR A 158 -3.51 18.37 -8.27
CA TYR A 158 -4.03 18.16 -6.92
C TYR A 158 -5.29 18.99 -6.61
N LEU A 159 -5.42 20.17 -7.23
CA LEU A 159 -6.59 21.02 -7.03
C LEU A 159 -7.84 20.48 -7.72
N GLN A 160 -7.66 19.93 -8.92
CA GLN A 160 -8.77 19.43 -9.74
C GLN A 160 -9.03 17.92 -9.54
N GLY A 161 -8.14 17.20 -8.87
CA GLY A 161 -8.23 15.74 -8.78
C GLY A 161 -8.05 15.05 -10.14
N ARG A 162 -7.15 15.55 -10.98
CA ARG A 162 -6.95 15.03 -12.33
C ARG A 162 -5.61 14.33 -12.45
N VAL A 163 -5.64 13.07 -12.87
CA VAL A 163 -4.47 12.25 -13.13
C VAL A 163 -4.25 12.12 -14.62
N LEU A 164 -3.03 12.39 -15.07
CA LEU A 164 -2.60 12.18 -16.45
C LEU A 164 -1.47 11.16 -16.46
N LEU A 165 -1.72 9.98 -17.01
CA LEU A 165 -0.70 8.95 -17.20
C LEU A 165 0.19 9.32 -18.40
N THR A 166 1.48 9.02 -18.29
CA THR A 166 2.43 9.19 -19.39
C THR A 166 2.12 8.24 -20.54
N GLU A 167 1.70 7.04 -20.21
CA GLU A 167 1.25 6.04 -21.19
C GLU A 167 -0.22 5.69 -21.00
N PRO A 168 -0.99 5.54 -22.09
CA PRO A 168 -2.41 5.17 -22.01
C PRO A 168 -2.60 3.79 -21.37
N LEU A 169 -3.58 3.66 -20.47
CA LEU A 169 -3.92 2.39 -19.85
C LEU A 169 -5.01 1.68 -20.64
N SER A 170 -4.64 0.61 -21.34
CA SER A 170 -5.58 -0.25 -22.04
C SER A 170 -6.55 -0.95 -21.09
N SER A 171 -7.77 -1.22 -21.55
CA SER A 171 -8.75 -2.01 -20.78
C SER A 171 -8.39 -3.49 -20.63
N THR A 172 -7.55 -3.98 -21.55
CA THR A 172 -7.01 -5.35 -21.54
C THR A 172 -5.53 -5.28 -21.88
N VAL A 173 -4.74 -6.16 -21.28
CA VAL A 173 -3.31 -6.23 -21.56
C VAL A 173 -3.10 -7.02 -22.84
N ASP A 174 -2.67 -6.34 -23.89
CA ASP A 174 -2.03 -6.96 -25.05
C ASP A 174 -0.53 -7.08 -24.80
N ASP A 175 0.11 -8.12 -25.33
CA ASP A 175 1.49 -8.56 -25.10
C ASP A 175 2.61 -7.50 -25.26
N ASN A 176 2.29 -6.25 -25.58
CA ASN A 176 3.25 -5.19 -25.90
C ASN A 176 3.36 -4.06 -24.86
N LEU A 177 2.61 -4.06 -23.78
CA LEU A 177 2.63 -2.98 -22.79
C LEU A 177 3.37 -3.37 -21.53
N LEU A 178 4.39 -2.59 -21.21
CA LEU A 178 5.10 -2.28 -19.94
C LEU A 178 5.30 -3.38 -18.88
N VAL A 179 4.53 -4.43 -18.85
CA VAL A 179 4.71 -5.56 -17.94
C VAL A 179 5.31 -6.74 -18.70
N ARG A 180 6.62 -6.89 -18.64
CA ARG A 180 7.35 -8.05 -19.13
C ARG A 180 7.13 -9.29 -18.27
N SER A 181 5.93 -9.57 -17.83
CA SER A 181 5.63 -10.79 -17.12
C SER A 181 4.34 -11.40 -17.64
N ASN A 182 4.48 -12.41 -18.51
CA ASN A 182 3.55 -13.49 -18.80
C ASN A 182 2.06 -13.24 -18.45
N ALA A 183 1.51 -12.07 -18.83
CA ALA A 183 0.08 -11.84 -18.74
C ALA A 183 -0.59 -12.79 -19.73
N VAL A 184 -1.41 -13.68 -19.23
CA VAL A 184 -2.31 -14.48 -20.06
C VAL A 184 -3.25 -13.49 -20.72
N SER A 185 -3.37 -13.50 -22.05
CA SER A 185 -4.22 -12.59 -22.80
C SER A 185 -5.65 -12.61 -22.26
N GLY A 186 -6.11 -11.50 -21.70
CA GLY A 186 -7.46 -11.37 -21.19
C GLY A 186 -7.59 -10.76 -19.78
N ASP A 187 -6.48 -10.48 -19.09
CA ASP A 187 -6.51 -9.81 -17.79
C ASP A 187 -6.97 -8.36 -17.96
N GLU A 188 -7.82 -7.88 -17.08
CA GLU A 188 -8.28 -6.51 -17.06
C GLU A 188 -7.30 -5.63 -16.28
N ALA A 189 -7.00 -4.44 -16.82
CA ALA A 189 -6.12 -3.47 -16.16
C ALA A 189 -6.94 -2.44 -15.38
N TYR A 190 -6.57 -2.24 -14.14
CA TYR A 190 -7.15 -1.24 -13.24
C TYR A 190 -6.08 -0.27 -12.75
N LEU A 191 -6.36 1.02 -12.85
CA LEU A 191 -5.59 2.04 -12.15
C LEU A 191 -6.20 2.18 -10.75
N VAL A 192 -5.42 1.84 -9.72
CA VAL A 192 -5.82 2.02 -8.32
C VAL A 192 -5.10 3.25 -7.78
N VAL A 193 -5.89 4.22 -7.32
CA VAL A 193 -5.40 5.48 -6.78
C VAL A 193 -5.84 5.59 -5.32
N ARG A 194 -4.87 5.79 -4.43
CA ARG A 194 -5.09 6.15 -3.03
C ARG A 194 -4.54 7.54 -2.80
N TYR A 195 -5.25 8.34 -2.04
CA TYR A 195 -4.85 9.71 -1.75
C TYR A 195 -5.57 10.24 -0.51
N GLU A 196 -5.06 11.32 0.05
CA GLU A 196 -5.73 12.11 1.09
C GLU A 196 -6.26 13.39 0.46
N TYR A 197 -7.45 13.83 0.83
CA TYR A 197 -8.03 15.08 0.36
C TYR A 197 -8.57 15.91 1.52
N THR A 198 -8.65 17.22 1.35
CA THR A 198 -9.25 18.13 2.34
C THR A 198 -10.73 18.29 1.97
N PRO A 199 -11.69 17.80 2.78
CA PRO A 199 -13.11 18.06 2.54
C PRO A 199 -13.37 19.56 2.66
N GLY A 200 -14.05 20.14 1.67
CA GLY A 200 -14.30 21.58 1.62
C GLY A 200 -15.23 22.05 2.73
N PHE A 201 -14.90 23.18 3.35
CA PHE A 201 -15.70 23.93 4.33
C PHE A 201 -16.09 23.20 5.63
N GLY A 202 -15.11 22.87 6.44
CA GLY A 202 -15.28 22.45 7.83
C GLY A 202 -13.91 22.28 8.48
N ASP A 203 -13.78 22.62 9.76
CA ASP A 203 -12.68 22.10 10.56
C ASP A 203 -12.97 20.59 10.70
N ILE A 204 -12.07 19.76 10.22
CA ILE A 204 -12.14 18.32 10.44
C ILE A 204 -11.49 18.08 11.80
N ASP A 205 -12.31 17.81 12.79
CA ASP A 205 -11.85 17.24 14.06
C ASP A 205 -11.62 15.74 13.86
N ALA A 206 -10.59 15.38 13.07
CA ALA A 206 -10.19 14.02 12.89
C ALA A 206 -8.85 13.78 13.58
N VAL A 207 -8.75 12.72 14.34
CA VAL A 207 -7.50 12.28 14.95
C VAL A 207 -7.17 10.88 14.41
N ALA A 208 -5.98 10.75 13.85
CA ALA A 208 -5.47 9.46 13.43
C ALA A 208 -4.31 9.05 14.35
N THR A 209 -4.43 7.89 14.94
CA THR A 209 -3.38 7.31 15.77
C THR A 209 -3.09 5.90 15.33
N GLY A 210 -1.87 5.45 15.53
CA GLY A 210 -1.53 4.08 15.21
C GLY A 210 -0.07 3.76 15.39
N GLY A 211 0.26 2.55 15.06
CA GLY A 211 1.63 2.08 15.14
C GLY A 211 1.77 0.64 14.74
N GLN A 212 3.01 0.25 14.60
CA GLN A 212 3.42 -1.14 14.48
C GLN A 212 4.58 -1.42 15.43
N ALA A 213 4.68 -2.63 15.87
CA ALA A 213 5.87 -3.10 16.57
C ALA A 213 6.11 -4.56 16.23
N HIS A 214 7.37 -4.95 16.15
CA HIS A 214 7.73 -6.35 16.07
C HIS A 214 8.92 -6.68 16.96
N TYR A 215 8.92 -7.90 17.46
CA TYR A 215 9.95 -8.39 18.35
C TYR A 215 10.38 -9.82 18.02
N TRP A 216 11.69 -10.02 17.87
CA TRP A 216 12.28 -11.35 17.67
C TRP A 216 12.63 -12.01 18.99
N ILE A 217 11.98 -13.13 19.26
CA ILE A 217 12.31 -14.03 20.36
C ILE A 217 13.39 -15.02 19.86
N GLY A 218 14.64 -14.76 20.25
CA GLY A 218 15.76 -15.48 19.67
C GLY A 218 15.96 -15.16 18.20
N GLU A 219 16.21 -16.19 17.38
CA GLU A 219 16.53 -16.05 15.95
C GLU A 219 15.36 -16.55 15.06
N HIS A 220 14.38 -17.22 15.66
CA HIS A 220 13.41 -18.02 14.92
C HIS A 220 11.96 -17.54 15.04
N VAL A 221 11.60 -16.82 16.09
CA VAL A 221 10.20 -16.44 16.33
C VAL A 221 10.07 -14.92 16.33
N LYS A 222 9.25 -14.37 15.43
CA LYS A 222 8.87 -12.96 15.42
C LYS A 222 7.41 -12.79 15.79
N LEU A 223 7.15 -11.89 16.71
CA LEU A 223 5.81 -11.39 17.03
C LEU A 223 5.66 -10.01 16.46
N GLY A 224 4.55 -9.74 15.82
CA GLY A 224 4.19 -8.43 15.28
C GLY A 224 2.82 -8.00 15.73
N VAL A 225 2.63 -6.69 15.87
CA VAL A 225 1.33 -6.05 16.11
C VAL A 225 1.25 -4.78 15.27
N THR A 226 0.06 -4.49 14.75
CA THR A 226 -0.24 -3.27 14.00
C THR A 226 -1.59 -2.75 14.46
N SER A 227 -1.71 -1.45 14.65
CA SER A 227 -2.97 -0.78 14.99
C SER A 227 -3.10 0.52 14.21
N ASN A 228 -4.30 0.83 13.77
CA ASN A 228 -4.65 2.10 13.13
C ASN A 228 -6.06 2.48 13.56
N ILE A 229 -6.18 3.65 14.14
CA ILE A 229 -7.43 4.20 14.68
C ILE A 229 -7.62 5.57 14.03
N ASN A 230 -8.77 5.79 13.43
CA ASN A 230 -9.20 7.08 12.93
C ASN A 230 -10.49 7.44 13.67
N GLU A 231 -10.45 8.54 14.38
CA GLU A 231 -11.61 9.15 15.03
C GLU A 231 -12.06 10.33 14.16
N GLU A 232 -13.26 10.26 13.61
CA GLU A 232 -13.85 11.28 12.76
C GLU A 232 -15.32 11.46 13.18
N ASP A 233 -15.83 12.70 13.24
CA ASP A 233 -17.10 13.10 13.85
C ASP A 233 -18.33 12.20 13.55
N ASP A 234 -18.36 11.52 12.41
CA ASP A 234 -19.48 10.64 12.01
C ASP A 234 -19.06 9.20 11.62
N THR A 235 -17.75 8.90 11.57
CA THR A 235 -17.27 7.58 11.10
C THR A 235 -15.95 7.20 11.75
N ASP A 236 -16.02 6.60 12.92
CA ASP A 236 -14.84 6.02 13.56
C ASP A 236 -14.43 4.74 12.84
N SER A 237 -13.15 4.52 12.69
CA SER A 237 -12.63 3.27 12.19
C SER A 237 -11.43 2.78 12.98
N THR A 238 -11.46 1.52 13.33
CA THR A 238 -10.39 0.85 14.07
C THR A 238 -9.95 -0.39 13.32
N MET A 239 -8.65 -0.59 13.22
CA MET A 239 -8.07 -1.81 12.67
C MET A 239 -6.93 -2.25 13.58
N ASN A 240 -6.99 -3.48 14.06
CA ASN A 240 -5.97 -4.11 14.88
C ASN A 240 -5.52 -5.42 14.25
N ALA A 241 -4.23 -5.70 14.28
CA ALA A 241 -3.69 -6.92 13.72
C ALA A 241 -2.53 -7.44 14.55
N ALA A 242 -2.37 -8.77 14.52
CA ALA A 242 -1.24 -9.47 15.09
C ALA A 242 -0.68 -10.46 14.09
N ASP A 243 0.62 -10.68 14.13
CA ASP A 243 1.30 -11.70 13.35
C ASP A 243 2.33 -12.47 14.15
N LEU A 244 2.49 -13.74 13.78
CA LEU A 244 3.50 -14.64 14.30
C LEU A 244 4.26 -15.24 13.13
N THR A 245 5.58 -15.03 13.09
CA THR A 245 6.44 -15.69 12.12
C THR A 245 7.35 -16.70 12.82
N PHE A 246 7.37 -17.91 12.32
CA PHE A 246 8.36 -18.90 12.68
C PHE A 246 9.30 -19.15 11.51
N ARG A 247 10.58 -18.90 11.71
CA ARG A 247 11.62 -18.99 10.69
C ARG A 247 12.62 -20.10 11.04
N TRP A 248 12.81 -21.04 10.14
CA TRP A 248 13.86 -22.05 10.24
C TRP A 248 15.17 -21.54 9.66
N THR A 249 15.08 -20.96 8.45
CA THR A 249 16.18 -20.38 7.67
C THR A 249 15.69 -19.09 7.01
N ALA A 250 16.55 -18.39 6.28
CA ALA A 250 16.14 -17.17 5.57
C ALA A 250 15.07 -17.43 4.52
N GLY A 251 15.11 -18.60 3.84
CA GLY A 251 14.16 -18.97 2.78
C GLY A 251 12.95 -19.79 3.26
N SER A 252 13.04 -20.36 4.49
CA SER A 252 12.04 -21.32 4.99
C SER A 252 11.39 -20.80 6.27
N TRP A 253 10.10 -20.44 6.18
CA TRP A 253 9.35 -19.84 7.28
C TRP A 253 7.84 -20.07 7.16
N LEU A 254 7.15 -19.95 8.28
CA LEU A 254 5.70 -19.94 8.40
C LEU A 254 5.28 -18.63 9.05
N LYS A 255 4.29 -17.93 8.48
CA LYS A 255 3.70 -16.72 9.04
C LYS A 255 2.19 -16.91 9.18
N VAL A 256 1.66 -16.57 10.34
CA VAL A 256 0.21 -16.57 10.62
C VAL A 256 -0.17 -15.15 11.04
N GLN A 257 -1.27 -14.66 10.50
CA GLN A 257 -1.75 -13.31 10.69
C GLN A 257 -3.25 -13.33 11.01
N GLN A 258 -3.65 -12.47 11.91
CA GLN A 258 -5.06 -12.20 12.21
C GLN A 258 -5.22 -10.68 12.31
N ALA A 259 -6.33 -10.19 11.80
CA ALA A 259 -6.72 -8.81 11.91
C ALA A 259 -8.21 -8.69 12.16
N GLU A 260 -8.61 -7.65 12.85
CA GLU A 260 -9.98 -7.25 13.07
C GLU A 260 -10.16 -5.78 12.70
N SER A 261 -11.30 -5.44 12.16
CA SER A 261 -11.67 -4.07 11.85
C SER A 261 -13.08 -3.76 12.33
N GLU A 262 -13.27 -2.52 12.77
CA GLU A 262 -14.56 -1.94 13.11
C GLU A 262 -14.68 -0.62 12.35
N GLY A 263 -15.86 -0.37 11.73
CA GLY A 263 -16.08 0.80 10.90
C GLY A 263 -15.41 0.72 9.52
N LEU A 264 -15.63 1.74 8.70
CA LEU A 264 -15.13 1.80 7.33
C LEU A 264 -13.92 2.72 7.21
N VAL A 265 -12.79 2.17 6.80
CA VAL A 265 -11.59 2.98 6.55
C VAL A 265 -11.68 3.75 5.24
N ALA A 266 -12.10 3.16 4.17
CA ALA A 266 -12.46 3.76 2.88
C ALA A 266 -12.98 2.67 1.96
N MET A 267 -14.20 2.79 1.48
CA MET A 267 -14.72 1.88 0.46
C MET A 267 -14.09 2.21 -0.89
N PRO A 268 -13.62 1.21 -1.63
CA PRO A 268 -13.17 1.45 -2.98
C PRO A 268 -14.36 1.87 -3.85
N VAL A 269 -14.21 2.98 -4.53
CA VAL A 269 -15.17 3.47 -5.51
C VAL A 269 -14.64 3.11 -6.88
N VAL A 270 -15.47 2.52 -7.73
CA VAL A 270 -15.04 2.01 -9.05
C VAL A 270 -15.61 2.88 -10.16
N SER A 271 -14.78 3.26 -11.11
CA SER A 271 -15.17 3.92 -12.34
C SER A 271 -14.75 3.12 -13.56
N ASN A 272 -15.69 2.93 -14.49
CA ASN A 272 -15.45 2.23 -15.75
C ASN A 272 -15.21 3.16 -16.94
N ASP A 273 -15.31 4.47 -16.74
CA ASP A 273 -15.28 5.50 -17.79
C ASP A 273 -14.21 6.58 -17.57
N GLY A 274 -13.29 6.33 -16.65
CA GLY A 274 -12.18 7.26 -16.36
C GLY A 274 -12.51 8.36 -15.35
N GLY A 275 -13.56 8.19 -14.56
CA GLY A 275 -13.92 9.10 -13.46
C GLY A 275 -15.08 10.04 -13.76
N PHE A 276 -15.91 9.76 -14.79
CA PHE A 276 -17.13 10.52 -15.05
C PHE A 276 -18.32 9.97 -14.27
N GLU A 277 -18.39 8.65 -14.11
CA GLU A 277 -19.35 7.99 -13.24
C GLU A 277 -18.62 7.05 -12.28
N PHE A 278 -19.07 7.06 -11.02
CA PHE A 278 -18.57 6.18 -9.99
C PHE A 278 -19.68 5.28 -9.49
N SER A 279 -19.42 4.00 -9.45
CA SER A 279 -20.23 3.01 -8.74
C SER A 279 -19.54 2.71 -7.40
N GLY A 280 -20.26 2.90 -6.34
CA GLY A 280 -19.83 2.57 -4.98
C GLY A 280 -20.91 1.76 -4.29
N TYR A 281 -20.53 1.08 -3.22
CA TYR A 281 -21.49 0.47 -2.31
C TYR A 281 -22.08 1.54 -1.39
N ASP A 282 -23.32 1.29 -0.93
CA ASP A 282 -23.92 2.12 0.11
C ASP A 282 -23.14 1.91 1.41
N PRO A 283 -22.39 2.91 1.89
CA PRO A 283 -21.60 2.78 3.10
C PRO A 283 -22.46 2.50 4.34
N ALA A 284 -23.74 2.89 4.33
CA ALA A 284 -24.64 2.70 5.46
C ALA A 284 -24.84 1.22 5.88
N SER A 285 -24.51 0.26 5.01
CA SER A 285 -24.61 -1.16 5.32
C SER A 285 -23.48 -1.69 6.21
N PHE A 286 -22.38 -0.93 6.37
CA PHE A 286 -21.16 -1.39 7.01
C PHE A 286 -20.61 -0.43 8.09
N VAL A 287 -21.32 0.65 8.44
CA VAL A 287 -20.84 1.72 9.35
C VAL A 287 -20.44 1.21 10.72
N ASP A 288 -21.07 0.15 11.22
CA ASP A 288 -20.77 -0.47 12.52
C ASP A 288 -20.38 -1.96 12.37
N ALA A 289 -19.88 -2.36 11.21
CA ALA A 289 -19.51 -3.75 11.00
C ALA A 289 -18.20 -4.07 11.70
N GLU A 290 -18.25 -5.04 12.61
CA GLU A 290 -17.06 -5.74 13.11
C GLU A 290 -16.78 -6.91 12.17
N ALA A 291 -15.56 -7.03 11.67
CA ALA A 291 -15.18 -8.11 10.78
C ALA A 291 -13.72 -8.54 10.99
N GLU A 292 -13.45 -9.80 10.71
CA GLU A 292 -12.15 -10.41 10.89
C GLU A 292 -11.51 -10.79 9.55
N ALA A 293 -10.19 -10.86 9.55
CA ALA A 293 -9.42 -11.46 8.48
C ALA A 293 -8.30 -12.33 9.04
N ARG A 294 -8.03 -13.46 8.39
CA ARG A 294 -7.01 -14.42 8.78
C ARG A 294 -6.19 -14.82 7.57
N ARG A 295 -4.90 -15.00 7.80
CA ARG A 295 -3.99 -15.43 6.74
C ARG A 295 -2.88 -16.32 7.30
N ALA A 296 -2.53 -17.35 6.56
CA ALA A 296 -1.34 -18.14 6.81
C ALA A 296 -0.53 -18.29 5.52
N ASP A 297 0.77 -18.04 5.63
CA ASP A 297 1.73 -18.15 4.54
C ASP A 297 2.84 -19.11 4.97
N ILE A 298 3.27 -19.99 4.08
CA ILE A 298 4.45 -20.82 4.25
C ILE A 298 5.36 -20.69 3.05
N SER A 299 6.64 -20.50 3.30
CA SER A 299 7.69 -20.60 2.29
C SER A 299 8.66 -21.68 2.68
N PHE A 300 9.09 -22.46 1.72
CA PHE A 300 10.06 -23.51 1.91
C PHE A 300 11.08 -23.47 0.79
N ASP A 301 12.33 -23.25 1.14
CA ASP A 301 13.47 -23.30 0.25
C ASP A 301 14.20 -24.62 0.45
N PHE A 302 14.17 -25.47 -0.56
CA PHE A 302 14.83 -26.78 -0.52
C PHE A 302 16.35 -26.67 -0.49
N GLY A 303 16.94 -25.59 -1.03
CA GLY A 303 18.37 -25.34 -0.99
C GLY A 303 18.94 -25.19 0.42
N ASP A 304 18.10 -24.79 1.38
CA ASP A 304 18.49 -24.72 2.79
C ASP A 304 18.76 -26.11 3.43
N PHE A 305 18.20 -27.16 2.85
CA PHE A 305 18.22 -28.52 3.40
C PHE A 305 18.93 -29.55 2.54
N VAL A 306 19.01 -29.31 1.23
CA VAL A 306 19.59 -30.25 0.27
C VAL A 306 20.41 -29.52 -0.81
N GLU A 307 21.64 -29.97 -1.03
CA GLU A 307 22.60 -29.29 -1.92
C GLU A 307 22.32 -29.44 -3.42
N PHE A 308 21.34 -30.26 -3.82
CA PHE A 308 21.15 -30.56 -5.25
C PHE A 308 20.06 -29.72 -5.93
N THR A 309 19.33 -28.88 -5.19
CA THR A 309 18.27 -28.03 -5.76
C THR A 309 18.00 -26.80 -4.91
N ASP A 310 17.84 -25.66 -5.56
CA ASP A 310 17.36 -24.39 -4.98
C ASP A 310 15.87 -24.19 -5.30
N ALA A 311 15.08 -25.26 -5.27
CA ALA A 311 13.64 -25.19 -5.50
C ALA A 311 12.95 -24.46 -4.34
N GLN A 312 12.07 -23.56 -4.66
CA GLN A 312 11.29 -22.80 -3.67
C GLN A 312 9.79 -23.03 -3.88
N VAL A 313 9.09 -23.32 -2.80
CA VAL A 313 7.63 -23.44 -2.75
C VAL A 313 7.08 -22.44 -1.76
N SER A 314 6.05 -21.70 -2.17
CA SER A 314 5.28 -20.84 -1.28
C SER A 314 3.80 -21.16 -1.43
N LEU A 315 3.09 -21.27 -0.29
CA LEU A 315 1.65 -21.49 -0.25
C LEU A 315 1.03 -20.47 0.69
N TYR A 316 -0.21 -20.08 0.41
CA TYR A 316 -0.98 -19.24 1.31
C TYR A 316 -2.45 -19.65 1.35
N VAL A 317 -3.11 -19.34 2.46
CA VAL A 317 -4.55 -19.35 2.63
C VAL A 317 -4.95 -18.05 3.35
N GLN A 318 -6.03 -17.44 2.91
CA GLN A 318 -6.56 -16.20 3.46
C GLN A 318 -8.08 -16.28 3.48
N GLU A 319 -8.66 -15.91 4.62
CA GLU A 319 -10.09 -15.74 4.83
C GLU A 319 -10.34 -14.29 5.24
N VAL A 320 -11.33 -13.66 4.65
CA VAL A 320 -11.71 -12.26 4.93
C VAL A 320 -13.22 -12.20 5.01
N ASP A 321 -13.75 -11.81 6.16
CA ASP A 321 -15.18 -11.67 6.37
C ASP A 321 -15.73 -10.44 5.64
N ALA A 322 -17.00 -10.51 5.24
CA ALA A 322 -17.73 -9.36 4.69
C ALA A 322 -17.75 -8.22 5.71
N GLY A 323 -17.44 -7.00 5.24
CA GLY A 323 -17.33 -5.82 6.10
C GLY A 323 -15.91 -5.53 6.61
N TYR A 324 -14.96 -6.45 6.45
CA TYR A 324 -13.58 -6.18 6.80
C TYR A 324 -13.03 -5.01 5.99
N SER A 325 -12.46 -4.04 6.71
CA SER A 325 -11.96 -2.80 6.12
C SER A 325 -10.61 -2.41 6.72
N ALA A 326 -9.58 -2.44 5.90
CA ALA A 326 -8.24 -1.94 6.21
C ALA A 326 -7.76 -1.04 5.07
N PRO A 327 -6.80 -0.13 5.29
CA PRO A 327 -6.24 0.66 4.21
C PRO A 327 -5.67 -0.24 3.12
N GLY A 328 -6.45 -0.47 2.07
CA GLY A 328 -6.04 -1.29 0.92
C GLY A 328 -6.63 -2.68 0.80
N LEU A 329 -7.42 -3.11 1.77
CA LEU A 329 -8.17 -4.35 1.72
C LEU A 329 -9.58 -4.09 2.28
N ALA A 330 -10.60 -4.20 1.45
CA ALA A 330 -12.00 -4.13 1.87
C ALA A 330 -12.74 -5.30 1.23
N ALA A 331 -13.48 -6.04 2.02
CA ALA A 331 -14.27 -7.18 1.58
C ALA A 331 -15.76 -6.86 1.68
N LEU A 332 -16.47 -7.05 0.58
CA LEU A 332 -17.92 -6.83 0.50
C LEU A 332 -18.70 -8.13 0.71
N THR A 333 -18.03 -9.25 0.54
CA THR A 333 -18.54 -10.61 0.70
C THR A 333 -17.49 -11.42 1.41
N ASP A 334 -17.91 -12.49 2.06
CA ASP A 334 -16.97 -13.46 2.62
C ASP A 334 -16.10 -14.00 1.49
N THR A 335 -14.80 -13.95 1.69
CA THR A 335 -13.84 -14.29 0.65
C THR A 335 -12.79 -15.23 1.18
N GLU A 336 -12.63 -16.38 0.54
CA GLU A 336 -11.57 -17.35 0.78
C GLU A 336 -10.60 -17.35 -0.39
N ASN A 337 -9.33 -17.07 -0.14
CA ASN A 337 -8.25 -17.10 -1.12
C ASN A 337 -7.22 -18.15 -0.73
N TYR A 338 -6.83 -19.00 -1.64
CA TYR A 338 -5.71 -19.90 -1.45
C TYR A 338 -4.91 -20.07 -2.71
N GLY A 339 -3.62 -20.21 -2.57
CA GLY A 339 -2.77 -20.34 -3.73
C GLY A 339 -1.35 -20.77 -3.37
N GLY A 340 -0.55 -20.88 -4.41
CA GLY A 340 0.83 -21.24 -4.25
C GLY A 340 1.67 -20.97 -5.47
N SER A 341 2.96 -20.90 -5.24
CA SER A 341 3.97 -20.74 -6.27
C SER A 341 5.09 -21.76 -6.10
N LEU A 342 5.61 -22.23 -7.23
CA LEU A 342 6.78 -23.09 -7.31
C LEU A 342 7.80 -22.42 -8.22
N THR A 343 9.02 -22.28 -7.73
CA THR A 343 10.19 -21.94 -8.55
C THR A 343 11.16 -23.13 -8.52
N LEU A 344 11.45 -23.68 -9.68
CA LEU A 344 12.33 -24.86 -9.83
C LEU A 344 13.46 -24.51 -10.80
N PRO A 345 14.71 -24.35 -10.35
CA PRO A 345 15.86 -24.27 -11.23
C PRO A 345 16.13 -25.66 -11.87
N ILE A 346 16.34 -25.67 -13.18
CA ILE A 346 16.62 -26.88 -13.96
C ILE A 346 18.01 -26.72 -14.57
N GLY A 347 19.02 -27.16 -13.83
CA GLY A 347 20.41 -26.92 -14.18
C GLY A 347 20.76 -25.44 -14.24
N ASP A 348 21.91 -25.08 -14.82
CA ASP A 348 22.46 -23.72 -14.79
C ASP A 348 21.79 -22.72 -15.74
N LYS A 349 20.88 -23.17 -16.61
CA LYS A 349 20.38 -22.35 -17.73
C LYS A 349 18.86 -22.18 -17.77
N PHE A 350 18.11 -22.99 -17.07
CA PHE A 350 16.67 -23.00 -17.13
C PHE A 350 16.06 -22.89 -15.74
N SER A 351 14.94 -22.19 -15.64
CA SER A 351 14.09 -22.21 -14.45
C SER A 351 12.63 -22.37 -14.88
N MET A 352 11.89 -23.15 -14.12
CA MET A 352 10.45 -23.27 -14.26
C MET A 352 9.79 -22.51 -13.11
N ARG A 353 8.76 -21.72 -13.41
CA ARG A 353 7.88 -21.10 -12.44
C ARG A 353 6.45 -21.52 -12.71
N ALA A 354 5.74 -21.87 -11.66
CA ALA A 354 4.32 -22.16 -11.70
C ALA A 354 3.63 -21.39 -10.58
N LYS A 355 2.46 -20.84 -10.83
CA LYS A 355 1.60 -20.18 -9.86
C LYS A 355 0.17 -20.63 -10.08
N ALA A 356 -0.56 -20.89 -9.00
CA ALA A 356 -1.98 -21.18 -9.03
C ALA A 356 -2.64 -20.48 -7.83
N ASP A 357 -3.73 -19.79 -8.10
CA ASP A 357 -4.55 -19.11 -7.10
C ASP A 357 -6.02 -19.47 -7.31
N SER A 358 -6.78 -19.51 -6.24
CA SER A 358 -8.23 -19.72 -6.26
C SER A 358 -8.90 -18.76 -5.28
N VAL A 359 -10.04 -18.23 -5.69
CA VAL A 359 -10.92 -17.38 -4.89
C VAL A 359 -12.29 -18.02 -4.83
N VAL A 360 -12.84 -18.11 -3.63
CA VAL A 360 -14.23 -18.47 -3.37
C VAL A 360 -14.89 -17.27 -2.71
N GLN A 361 -16.04 -16.88 -3.21
CA GLN A 361 -16.85 -15.77 -2.68
C GLN A 361 -18.28 -16.28 -2.45
N ASP A 362 -18.81 -16.04 -1.24
CA ASP A 362 -20.17 -16.39 -0.84
C ASP A 362 -21.10 -15.19 -0.74
#